data_e489a6591b4f87809e3a9469170abca8
#
_entry.id   e489a6591b4f87809e3a9469170abca8
#
_cell.length_a   1.000
_cell.length_b   1.000
_cell.length_c   1.000
_cell.angle_alpha   90.00
_cell.angle_beta   90.00
_cell.angle_gamma   90.00
#
_symmetry.space_group_name_H-M   'P 1'
#
loop_
_entity.id
_entity.type
_entity.pdbx_description
1 polymer ?
#
loop_
_entity_poly.entity_id
_entity_poly.type
_entity_poly.pdbx_seq_one_letter_code
_entity_poly.pdbx_strand_id
1 'polypeptide(L)'
;MSNRWTHDVVVIGAGFAGLSAAAALADHGLRVVVLEAARRLGGRAASFRDGVTGELVDNGQHVLFGCYRETRRFLSRIGAAEHLRVQSQLDVASIDLEGHRTRLVCPPLRPPLNLFAGLLEWDALGFRDRLAALRLAAPLRLARRELLGDVGVQAASPGETVTTWLVRHGQTRRLREMLWDPLALAALNQSPDVAAAPTFVRALAQIIGARPSDSGLALPARPLDGLYAAPGRDFILARGGEVRTGVTARVHTDSRGSCEVRAGAAVWRAPAVISAVPWFALTNLFEPEPPSGMTSVCRMAGRMEASPIVTVNLWFDREVLDRPVLGLPGRVMQWVFDKRLMFGDTVSHLSVVSSGAASIVGYSNEALVELATSELRAALPAARDAQVRRSTVVREPRATFSLKPGQPPRPGTETALPGFLLAGDWTDTGLPGTIEGAVASGHLAAAVAIRLARR
;
A
#
# COMPACT_ATOMS: atom_id res chain seq x y z
N MET A 1 37.70 6.01 25.58
CA MET A 1 36.22 6.24 25.63
C MET A 1 35.55 5.03 24.98
N SER A 2 34.91 4.13 25.74
CA SER A 2 34.24 2.97 25.17
C SER A 2 33.09 3.46 24.27
N ASN A 3 33.07 2.97 23.04
CA ASN A 3 32.03 3.34 22.06
C ASN A 3 30.66 3.03 22.66
N ARG A 4 29.95 4.05 23.09
CA ARG A 4 28.60 3.96 23.74
C ARG A 4 27.57 3.29 22.82
N TRP A 5 27.78 3.34 21.51
CA TRP A 5 26.86 2.91 20.49
C TRP A 5 27.32 1.60 19.82
N THR A 6 26.41 0.62 19.75
CA THR A 6 26.66 -0.65 19.04
C THR A 6 26.45 -0.49 17.53
N HIS A 7 25.51 0.36 17.15
CA HIS A 7 25.12 0.67 15.77
C HIS A 7 24.94 2.19 15.61
N ASP A 8 24.88 2.65 14.37
CA ASP A 8 24.57 4.04 14.09
C ASP A 8 23.06 4.26 14.03
N VAL A 9 22.29 3.24 13.60
CA VAL A 9 20.82 3.26 13.61
C VAL A 9 20.25 1.88 13.92
N VAL A 10 19.20 1.83 14.75
CA VAL A 10 18.36 0.65 14.95
C VAL A 10 17.03 0.89 14.26
N VAL A 11 16.61 -0.06 13.41
CA VAL A 11 15.29 -0.03 12.74
C VAL A 11 14.45 -1.17 13.29
N ILE A 12 13.22 -0.86 13.77
CA ILE A 12 12.28 -1.83 14.34
C ILE A 12 11.13 -2.03 13.36
N GLY A 13 11.05 -3.23 12.77
CA GLY A 13 10.10 -3.63 11.75
C GLY A 13 10.73 -3.75 10.36
N ALA A 14 10.49 -4.86 9.68
CA ALA A 14 11.04 -5.20 8.36
C ALA A 14 9.97 -5.26 7.26
N GLY A 15 9.00 -4.35 7.30
CA GLY A 15 8.10 -4.06 6.18
C GLY A 15 8.72 -3.07 5.18
N PHE A 16 7.95 -2.58 4.21
CA PHE A 16 8.42 -1.60 3.22
C PHE A 16 9.09 -0.37 3.85
N ALA A 17 8.49 0.21 4.90
CA ALA A 17 9.06 1.39 5.56
C ALA A 17 10.40 1.11 6.21
N GLY A 18 10.52 0.01 6.97
CA GLY A 18 11.76 -0.33 7.67
C GLY A 18 12.87 -0.75 6.72
N LEU A 19 12.58 -1.61 5.73
CA LEU A 19 13.58 -2.06 4.75
C LEU A 19 14.03 -0.92 3.83
N SER A 20 13.14 -0.01 3.42
CA SER A 20 13.55 1.15 2.62
C SER A 20 14.40 2.14 3.42
N ALA A 21 14.08 2.36 4.70
CA ALA A 21 14.91 3.16 5.60
C ALA A 21 16.29 2.52 5.78
N ALA A 22 16.33 1.23 6.14
CA ALA A 22 17.58 0.52 6.38
C ALA A 22 18.48 0.44 5.14
N ALA A 23 17.88 0.18 3.96
CA ALA A 23 18.62 0.19 2.71
C ALA A 23 19.21 1.57 2.38
N ALA A 24 18.46 2.65 2.64
CA ALA A 24 18.96 4.01 2.45
C ALA A 24 20.11 4.33 3.40
N LEU A 25 20.03 3.92 4.66
CA LEU A 25 21.07 4.11 5.67
C LEU A 25 22.35 3.30 5.34
N ALA A 26 22.19 2.03 4.99
CA ALA A 26 23.30 1.16 4.60
C ALA A 26 24.03 1.67 3.34
N ASP A 27 23.28 2.22 2.38
CA ASP A 27 23.82 2.88 1.18
C ASP A 27 24.68 4.12 1.51
N HIS A 28 24.42 4.76 2.66
CA HIS A 28 25.22 5.86 3.19
C HIS A 28 26.37 5.41 4.10
N GLY A 29 26.65 4.11 4.18
CA GLY A 29 27.74 3.53 4.94
C GLY A 29 27.53 3.48 6.46
N LEU A 30 26.29 3.60 6.94
CA LEU A 30 25.95 3.53 8.36
C LEU A 30 25.79 2.07 8.81
N ARG A 31 26.21 1.77 10.04
CA ARG A 31 26.00 0.47 10.69
C ARG A 31 24.54 0.36 11.15
N VAL A 32 23.74 -0.38 10.40
CA VAL A 32 22.30 -0.53 10.63
C VAL A 32 21.99 -1.93 11.12
N VAL A 33 21.11 -2.04 12.11
CA VAL A 33 20.44 -3.30 12.46
C VAL A 33 18.94 -3.15 12.28
N VAL A 34 18.33 -4.13 11.59
CA VAL A 34 16.88 -4.27 11.46
C VAL A 34 16.39 -5.40 12.35
N LEU A 35 15.40 -5.11 13.21
CA LEU A 35 14.79 -6.07 14.14
C LEU A 35 13.33 -6.30 13.74
N GLU A 36 12.99 -7.56 13.42
CA GLU A 36 11.63 -7.96 13.01
C GLU A 36 11.09 -9.02 13.98
N ALA A 37 9.89 -8.76 14.51
CA ALA A 37 9.25 -9.66 15.46
C ALA A 37 8.81 -10.99 14.82
N ALA A 38 8.36 -10.96 13.58
CA ALA A 38 7.99 -12.18 12.86
C ALA A 38 9.22 -12.95 12.40
N ARG A 39 9.07 -14.26 12.16
CA ARG A 39 10.12 -15.10 11.56
C ARG A 39 10.32 -14.83 10.06
N ARG A 40 9.41 -14.06 9.44
CA ARG A 40 9.44 -13.65 8.03
C ARG A 40 9.53 -12.14 7.92
N LEU A 41 10.09 -11.67 6.83
CA LEU A 41 10.11 -10.26 6.46
C LEU A 41 8.79 -9.83 5.79
N GLY A 42 8.62 -8.53 5.58
CA GLY A 42 7.56 -7.99 4.75
C GLY A 42 6.38 -7.35 5.52
N GLY A 43 6.24 -7.63 6.81
CA GLY A 43 5.15 -7.06 7.62
C GLY A 43 3.76 -7.41 7.05
N ARG A 44 2.93 -6.38 6.76
CA ARG A 44 1.60 -6.51 6.17
C ARG A 44 1.63 -6.82 4.66
N ALA A 45 2.74 -6.60 3.98
CA ALA A 45 2.94 -6.91 2.56
C ALA A 45 3.98 -8.04 2.44
N ALA A 46 3.60 -9.24 2.83
CA ALA A 46 4.47 -10.41 2.92
C ALA A 46 3.93 -11.57 2.10
N SER A 47 4.80 -12.50 1.75
CA SER A 47 4.43 -13.78 1.17
C SER A 47 4.54 -14.90 2.22
N PHE A 48 3.78 -15.96 2.02
CA PHE A 48 3.88 -17.20 2.80
C PHE A 48 3.72 -18.41 1.87
N ARG A 49 4.19 -19.58 2.31
CA ARG A 49 3.98 -20.81 1.56
C ARG A 49 2.61 -21.40 1.89
N ASP A 50 1.80 -21.68 0.85
CA ASP A 50 0.59 -22.49 1.02
C ASP A 50 0.99 -23.91 1.45
N GLY A 51 0.37 -24.39 2.52
CA GLY A 51 0.73 -25.67 3.15
C GLY A 51 0.41 -26.91 2.30
N VAL A 52 -0.39 -26.77 1.25
CA VAL A 52 -0.80 -27.87 0.36
C VAL A 52 -0.04 -27.83 -0.96
N THR A 53 -0.01 -26.66 -1.61
CA THR A 53 0.64 -26.50 -2.92
C THR A 53 2.14 -26.26 -2.81
N GLY A 54 2.62 -25.76 -1.67
CA GLY A 54 4.00 -25.30 -1.49
C GLY A 54 4.32 -24.02 -2.21
N GLU A 55 3.39 -23.43 -2.97
CA GLU A 55 3.55 -22.17 -3.69
C GLU A 55 3.64 -20.99 -2.75
N LEU A 56 4.32 -19.93 -3.19
CA LEU A 56 4.32 -18.65 -2.47
C LEU A 56 3.03 -17.88 -2.77
N VAL A 57 2.31 -17.55 -1.72
CA VAL A 57 1.08 -16.78 -1.75
C VAL A 57 1.32 -15.46 -1.02
N ASP A 58 0.97 -14.35 -1.65
CA ASP A 58 0.99 -13.05 -0.99
C ASP A 58 -0.19 -12.91 -0.02
N ASN A 59 0.03 -12.26 1.11
CA ASN A 59 -1.05 -12.00 2.09
C ASN A 59 -2.13 -11.04 1.57
N GLY A 60 -1.97 -10.54 0.36
CA GLY A 60 -2.91 -9.74 -0.41
C GLY A 60 -2.26 -9.39 -1.74
N GLN A 61 -3.05 -9.24 -2.80
CA GLN A 61 -2.51 -8.78 -4.07
C GLN A 61 -2.28 -7.28 -4.04
N HIS A 62 -1.06 -6.88 -4.38
CA HIS A 62 -0.67 -5.48 -4.42
C HIS A 62 -0.53 -5.02 -5.88
N VAL A 63 -1.19 -3.91 -6.18
CA VAL A 63 -1.04 -3.15 -7.42
C VAL A 63 -0.48 -1.79 -7.06
N LEU A 64 0.50 -1.35 -7.82
CA LEU A 64 1.09 -0.04 -7.68
C LEU A 64 0.76 0.81 -8.91
N PHE A 65 1.03 2.11 -8.83
CA PHE A 65 0.96 3.00 -9.97
C PHE A 65 2.36 3.43 -10.43
N GLY A 66 2.48 3.79 -11.69
CA GLY A 66 3.74 4.29 -12.24
C GLY A 66 4.24 5.56 -11.55
N CYS A 67 3.35 6.34 -10.92
CA CYS A 67 3.69 7.52 -10.12
C CYS A 67 4.34 7.19 -8.75
N TYR A 68 4.44 5.93 -8.35
CA TYR A 68 5.07 5.51 -7.09
C TYR A 68 6.58 5.63 -7.18
N ARG A 69 7.10 6.86 -7.04
CA ARG A 69 8.50 7.22 -7.29
C ARG A 69 9.43 6.72 -6.19
N GLU A 70 9.02 6.84 -4.93
CA GLU A 70 9.85 6.42 -3.80
C GLU A 70 9.96 4.88 -3.76
N THR A 71 8.88 4.17 -4.07
CA THR A 71 8.91 2.70 -4.20
C THR A 71 9.83 2.25 -5.32
N ARG A 72 9.74 2.87 -6.50
CA ARG A 72 10.62 2.56 -7.63
C ARG A 72 12.08 2.89 -7.32
N ARG A 73 12.33 4.00 -6.62
CA ARG A 73 13.67 4.37 -6.14
C ARG A 73 14.23 3.32 -5.17
N PHE A 74 13.42 2.84 -4.24
CA PHE A 74 13.80 1.77 -3.31
C PHE A 74 14.12 0.48 -4.06
N LEU A 75 13.23 0.01 -4.95
CA LEU A 75 13.46 -1.20 -5.74
C LEU A 75 14.71 -1.09 -6.61
N SER A 76 14.96 0.07 -7.22
CA SER A 76 16.18 0.32 -7.99
C SER A 76 17.44 0.23 -7.10
N ARG A 77 17.39 0.80 -5.89
CA ARG A 77 18.51 0.76 -4.93
C ARG A 77 18.87 -0.67 -4.55
N ILE A 78 17.90 -1.52 -4.30
CA ILE A 78 18.13 -2.92 -3.88
C ILE A 78 18.31 -3.89 -5.07
N GLY A 79 18.43 -3.38 -6.31
CA GLY A 79 18.63 -4.20 -7.50
C GLY A 79 17.40 -5.01 -7.94
N ALA A 80 16.20 -4.59 -7.56
CA ALA A 80 14.94 -5.31 -7.82
C ALA A 80 13.98 -4.54 -8.77
N ALA A 81 14.46 -3.53 -9.49
CA ALA A 81 13.60 -2.70 -10.36
C ALA A 81 12.88 -3.50 -11.46
N GLU A 82 13.51 -4.53 -11.99
CA GLU A 82 12.98 -5.43 -13.03
C GLU A 82 11.85 -6.34 -12.52
N HIS A 83 11.73 -6.51 -11.20
CA HIS A 83 10.65 -7.28 -10.59
C HIS A 83 9.31 -6.53 -10.55
N LEU A 84 9.27 -5.28 -11.03
CA LEU A 84 8.07 -4.47 -11.14
C LEU A 84 7.83 -4.07 -12.61
N ARG A 85 6.79 -4.62 -13.24
CA ARG A 85 6.40 -4.28 -14.61
C ARG A 85 5.46 -3.08 -14.60
N VAL A 86 5.93 -1.95 -15.09
CA VAL A 86 5.15 -0.71 -15.19
C VAL A 86 4.58 -0.59 -16.60
N GLN A 87 3.26 -0.41 -16.71
CA GLN A 87 2.62 -0.10 -17.98
C GLN A 87 3.11 1.25 -18.52
N SER A 88 3.32 1.34 -19.84
CA SER A 88 3.70 2.60 -20.49
C SER A 88 2.57 3.64 -20.47
N GLN A 89 1.33 3.18 -20.37
CA GLN A 89 0.09 3.96 -20.30
C GLN A 89 -0.96 3.16 -19.51
N LEU A 90 -1.99 3.81 -18.99
CA LEU A 90 -3.07 3.12 -18.31
C LEU A 90 -3.82 2.22 -19.29
N ASP A 91 -3.93 0.95 -18.92
CA ASP A 91 -4.66 -0.08 -19.66
C ASP A 91 -5.32 -1.02 -18.64
N VAL A 92 -6.63 -0.89 -18.47
CA VAL A 92 -7.42 -1.66 -17.50
C VAL A 92 -8.66 -2.20 -18.16
N ALA A 93 -8.82 -3.52 -18.10
CA ALA A 93 -10.06 -4.17 -18.48
C ALA A 93 -10.96 -4.38 -17.28
N SER A 94 -12.26 -4.35 -17.50
CA SER A 94 -13.27 -4.65 -16.48
C SER A 94 -14.48 -5.34 -17.08
N ILE A 95 -15.26 -6.00 -16.22
CA ILE A 95 -16.54 -6.61 -16.57
C ILE A 95 -17.57 -6.08 -15.57
N ASP A 96 -18.58 -5.37 -16.07
CA ASP A 96 -19.64 -4.81 -15.23
C ASP A 96 -20.62 -5.87 -14.71
N LEU A 97 -21.64 -5.44 -13.97
CA LEU A 97 -22.65 -6.34 -13.40
C LEU A 97 -23.51 -7.03 -14.46
N GLU A 98 -23.69 -6.39 -15.58
CA GLU A 98 -24.45 -6.88 -16.74
C GLU A 98 -23.63 -7.88 -17.59
N GLY A 99 -22.32 -8.04 -17.28
CA GLY A 99 -21.41 -8.93 -18.00
C GLY A 99 -20.76 -8.27 -19.23
N HIS A 100 -20.89 -6.96 -19.42
CA HIS A 100 -20.23 -6.26 -20.53
C HIS A 100 -18.74 -6.11 -20.23
N ARG A 101 -17.93 -6.64 -21.13
CA ARG A 101 -16.46 -6.51 -21.07
C ARG A 101 -16.06 -5.18 -21.72
N THR A 102 -15.34 -4.37 -20.99
CA THR A 102 -14.87 -3.06 -21.44
C THR A 102 -13.40 -2.86 -21.10
N ARG A 103 -12.76 -1.92 -21.78
CA ARG A 103 -11.32 -1.66 -21.58
C ARG A 103 -11.03 -0.17 -21.65
N LEU A 104 -10.55 0.40 -20.55
CA LEU A 104 -10.04 1.77 -20.52
C LEU A 104 -8.57 1.77 -20.94
N VAL A 105 -8.26 2.36 -22.08
CA VAL A 105 -6.90 2.58 -22.57
C VAL A 105 -6.68 4.08 -22.73
N CYS A 106 -5.67 4.60 -22.05
CA CYS A 106 -5.31 6.02 -22.17
C CYS A 106 -4.14 6.17 -23.15
N PRO A 107 -4.30 6.88 -24.28
CA PRO A 107 -3.23 7.00 -25.28
C PRO A 107 -2.01 7.75 -24.71
N PRO A 108 -0.80 7.64 -25.34
CA PRO A 108 0.44 8.21 -24.81
C PRO A 108 0.54 9.73 -25.03
N LEU A 109 -0.54 10.44 -24.75
CA LEU A 109 -0.59 11.90 -24.73
C LEU A 109 -0.06 12.49 -23.42
N ARG A 110 0.33 13.74 -23.40
CA ARG A 110 0.73 14.43 -22.17
C ARG A 110 -0.43 14.51 -21.17
N PRO A 111 -0.23 14.15 -19.90
CA PRO A 111 -1.25 14.31 -18.88
C PRO A 111 -1.68 15.80 -18.71
N PRO A 112 -2.97 16.06 -18.48
CA PRO A 112 -4.06 15.13 -18.29
C PRO A 112 -4.76 14.69 -19.58
N LEU A 113 -4.30 15.10 -20.75
CA LEU A 113 -4.97 14.84 -22.04
C LEU A 113 -5.11 13.33 -22.34
N ASN A 114 -4.11 12.53 -21.92
CA ASN A 114 -4.17 11.08 -22.05
C ASN A 114 -5.39 10.47 -21.35
N LEU A 115 -5.69 10.90 -20.13
CA LEU A 115 -6.82 10.41 -19.34
C LEU A 115 -8.16 10.86 -19.95
N PHE A 116 -8.25 12.13 -20.36
CA PHE A 116 -9.45 12.62 -21.03
C PHE A 116 -9.72 11.91 -22.35
N ALA A 117 -8.70 11.71 -23.17
CA ALA A 117 -8.85 10.97 -24.44
C ALA A 117 -9.29 9.52 -24.18
N GLY A 118 -8.67 8.83 -23.23
CA GLY A 118 -9.11 7.49 -22.84
C GLY A 118 -10.56 7.43 -22.37
N LEU A 119 -11.01 8.39 -21.56
CA LEU A 119 -12.40 8.45 -21.11
C LEU A 119 -13.39 8.78 -22.24
N LEU A 120 -12.97 9.58 -23.23
CA LEU A 120 -13.82 9.90 -24.40
C LEU A 120 -14.00 8.68 -25.32
N GLU A 121 -12.99 7.82 -25.42
CA GLU A 121 -13.03 6.61 -26.25
C GLU A 121 -13.60 5.40 -25.52
N TRP A 122 -13.69 5.45 -24.19
CA TRP A 122 -14.13 4.30 -23.39
C TRP A 122 -15.59 3.93 -23.64
N ASP A 123 -15.82 2.70 -24.07
CA ASP A 123 -17.14 2.15 -24.43
C ASP A 123 -18.08 1.93 -23.24
N ALA A 124 -17.56 1.87 -22.01
CA ALA A 124 -18.38 1.80 -20.80
C ALA A 124 -19.21 3.06 -20.54
N LEU A 125 -18.88 4.19 -21.16
CA LEU A 125 -19.43 5.51 -20.87
C LEU A 125 -20.31 6.05 -22.00
N GLY A 126 -21.48 6.52 -21.63
CA GLY A 126 -22.34 7.30 -22.53
C GLY A 126 -21.84 8.75 -22.69
N PHE A 127 -22.46 9.47 -23.62
CA PHE A 127 -22.08 10.87 -23.91
C PHE A 127 -22.16 11.79 -22.67
N ARG A 128 -23.21 11.64 -21.85
CA ARG A 128 -23.39 12.42 -20.62
C ARG A 128 -22.29 12.14 -19.59
N ASP A 129 -21.84 10.88 -19.50
CA ASP A 129 -20.76 10.49 -18.58
C ASP A 129 -19.43 11.10 -18.98
N ARG A 130 -19.13 11.09 -20.29
CA ARG A 130 -17.92 11.70 -20.85
C ARG A 130 -17.87 13.21 -20.60
N LEU A 131 -18.98 13.92 -20.78
CA LEU A 131 -19.08 15.33 -20.44
C LEU A 131 -18.93 15.59 -18.93
N ALA A 132 -19.50 14.71 -18.09
CA ALA A 132 -19.34 14.81 -16.64
C ALA A 132 -17.89 14.67 -16.19
N ALA A 133 -17.11 13.78 -16.81
CA ALA A 133 -15.69 13.60 -16.50
C ALA A 133 -14.88 14.89 -16.69
N LEU A 134 -15.18 15.69 -17.71
CA LEU A 134 -14.50 16.95 -17.99
C LEU A 134 -14.66 17.99 -16.87
N ARG A 135 -15.74 17.93 -16.06
CA ARG A 135 -15.97 18.83 -14.93
C ARG A 135 -14.93 18.69 -13.83
N LEU A 136 -14.20 17.57 -13.77
CA LEU A 136 -13.08 17.42 -12.83
C LEU A 136 -11.78 18.11 -13.25
N ALA A 137 -11.69 18.66 -14.47
CA ALA A 137 -10.48 19.31 -14.94
C ALA A 137 -10.03 20.47 -14.03
N ALA A 138 -10.96 21.30 -13.54
CA ALA A 138 -10.64 22.41 -12.64
C ALA A 138 -10.28 21.93 -11.23
N PRO A 139 -11.08 21.08 -10.53
CA PRO A 139 -10.71 20.52 -9.24
C PRO A 139 -9.35 19.81 -9.24
N LEU A 140 -9.06 19.01 -10.27
CA LEU A 140 -7.79 18.30 -10.38
C LEU A 140 -6.59 19.23 -10.62
N ARG A 141 -6.78 20.33 -11.35
CA ARG A 141 -5.74 21.38 -11.45
C ARG A 141 -5.47 22.03 -10.10
N LEU A 142 -6.51 22.33 -9.31
CA LEU A 142 -6.36 22.84 -7.95
C LEU A 142 -5.61 21.85 -7.05
N ALA A 143 -6.02 20.59 -7.06
CA ALA A 143 -5.36 19.52 -6.31
C ALA A 143 -3.88 19.36 -6.67
N ARG A 144 -3.54 19.53 -7.94
CA ARG A 144 -2.15 19.48 -8.39
C ARG A 144 -1.33 20.68 -7.90
N ARG A 145 -1.91 21.88 -7.86
CA ARG A 145 -1.27 23.07 -7.27
C ARG A 145 -1.02 22.87 -5.78
N GLU A 146 -2.02 22.36 -5.05
CA GLU A 146 -1.90 22.00 -3.64
C GLU A 146 -0.79 20.97 -3.40
N LEU A 147 -0.71 19.92 -4.24
CA LEU A 147 0.34 18.92 -4.18
C LEU A 147 1.74 19.50 -4.39
N LEU A 148 1.87 20.57 -5.19
CA LEU A 148 3.12 21.28 -5.46
C LEU A 148 3.47 22.32 -4.38
N GLY A 149 2.67 22.45 -3.32
CA GLY A 149 2.93 23.31 -2.18
C GLY A 149 2.29 24.71 -2.28
N ASP A 150 1.30 24.90 -3.16
CA ASP A 150 0.53 26.15 -3.25
C ASP A 150 -0.42 26.25 -2.05
N VAL A 151 -0.01 27.03 -1.06
CA VAL A 151 -0.68 27.18 0.23
C VAL A 151 -1.98 27.97 0.05
N GLY A 152 -3.06 27.49 0.70
CA GLY A 152 -4.38 28.15 0.67
C GLY A 152 -5.33 27.66 -0.43
N VAL A 153 -4.88 26.76 -1.27
CA VAL A 153 -5.75 26.05 -2.24
C VAL A 153 -6.27 24.79 -1.60
N GLN A 154 -7.58 24.60 -1.56
CA GLN A 154 -8.22 23.36 -1.11
C GLN A 154 -9.16 22.83 -2.20
N ALA A 155 -8.78 21.69 -2.76
CA ALA A 155 -9.57 21.03 -3.80
C ALA A 155 -10.76 20.23 -3.25
N ALA A 156 -10.75 19.89 -1.96
CA ALA A 156 -11.85 19.22 -1.25
C ALA A 156 -11.90 19.68 0.21
N SER A 157 -13.09 19.68 0.81
CA SER A 157 -13.29 20.08 2.21
C SER A 157 -12.92 18.96 3.19
N PRO A 158 -12.38 19.27 4.38
CA PRO A 158 -11.92 18.25 5.32
C PRO A 158 -12.99 17.24 5.79
N GLY A 159 -14.25 17.65 5.88
CA GLY A 159 -15.38 16.79 6.28
C GLY A 159 -16.09 16.08 5.13
N GLU A 160 -15.67 16.32 3.89
CA GLU A 160 -16.31 15.80 2.69
C GLU A 160 -15.89 14.36 2.40
N THR A 161 -16.85 13.50 2.01
CA THR A 161 -16.55 12.15 1.53
C THR A 161 -16.28 12.14 0.03
N VAL A 162 -15.65 11.07 -0.48
CA VAL A 162 -15.39 10.88 -1.91
C VAL A 162 -16.70 10.97 -2.71
N THR A 163 -17.74 10.25 -2.26
CA THR A 163 -19.06 10.28 -2.94
C THR A 163 -19.63 11.69 -2.97
N THR A 164 -19.67 12.41 -1.84
CA THR A 164 -20.24 13.76 -1.81
C THR A 164 -19.45 14.74 -2.68
N TRP A 165 -18.12 14.62 -2.71
CA TRP A 165 -17.25 15.40 -3.58
C TRP A 165 -17.52 15.12 -5.07
N LEU A 166 -17.61 13.85 -5.47
CA LEU A 166 -17.90 13.44 -6.85
C LEU A 166 -19.28 13.93 -7.31
N VAL A 167 -20.31 13.78 -6.46
CA VAL A 167 -21.68 14.24 -6.75
C VAL A 167 -21.71 15.76 -6.90
N ARG A 168 -21.07 16.51 -6.01
CA ARG A 168 -20.97 17.97 -6.07
C ARG A 168 -20.31 18.44 -7.37
N HIS A 169 -19.36 17.67 -7.92
CA HIS A 169 -18.71 17.94 -9.21
C HIS A 169 -19.47 17.31 -10.40
N GLY A 170 -20.71 16.88 -10.20
CA GLY A 170 -21.59 16.40 -11.26
C GLY A 170 -21.15 15.10 -11.91
N GLN A 171 -20.41 14.25 -11.17
CA GLN A 171 -20.05 12.93 -11.68
C GLN A 171 -21.26 12.00 -11.68
N THR A 172 -21.58 11.44 -12.85
CA THR A 172 -22.77 10.57 -13.02
C THR A 172 -22.62 9.28 -12.22
N ARG A 173 -23.73 8.59 -11.99
CA ARG A 173 -23.75 7.30 -11.32
C ARG A 173 -22.90 6.29 -12.09
N ARG A 174 -23.07 6.15 -13.41
CA ARG A 174 -22.32 5.21 -14.25
C ARG A 174 -20.80 5.47 -14.19
N LEU A 175 -20.39 6.73 -14.27
CA LEU A 175 -18.97 7.10 -14.19
C LEU A 175 -18.37 6.80 -12.79
N ARG A 176 -19.16 6.96 -11.73
CA ARG A 176 -18.73 6.57 -10.39
C ARG A 176 -18.58 5.05 -10.29
N GLU A 177 -19.58 4.29 -10.67
CA GLU A 177 -19.57 2.82 -10.62
C GLU A 177 -18.43 2.20 -11.42
N MET A 178 -18.13 2.73 -12.60
CA MET A 178 -17.13 2.15 -13.50
C MET A 178 -15.70 2.61 -13.23
N LEU A 179 -15.51 3.82 -12.71
CA LEU A 179 -14.18 4.43 -12.57
C LEU A 179 -13.86 4.86 -11.13
N TRP A 180 -14.68 5.78 -10.58
CA TRP A 180 -14.27 6.48 -9.35
C TRP A 180 -14.37 5.60 -8.11
N ASP A 181 -15.42 4.79 -7.98
CA ASP A 181 -15.61 3.92 -6.82
C ASP A 181 -14.57 2.78 -6.77
N PRO A 182 -14.30 2.06 -7.90
CA PRO A 182 -13.18 1.11 -7.94
C PRO A 182 -11.82 1.74 -7.65
N LEU A 183 -11.57 2.95 -8.17
CA LEU A 183 -10.31 3.65 -7.93
C LEU A 183 -10.16 4.11 -6.47
N ALA A 184 -11.24 4.62 -5.86
CA ALA A 184 -11.25 5.00 -4.46
C ALA A 184 -11.00 3.78 -3.55
N LEU A 185 -11.68 2.66 -3.80
CA LEU A 185 -11.45 1.41 -3.08
C LEU A 185 -10.01 0.92 -3.23
N ALA A 186 -9.46 0.94 -4.45
CA ALA A 186 -8.08 0.51 -4.69
C ALA A 186 -7.03 1.43 -4.04
N ALA A 187 -7.24 2.75 -4.07
CA ALA A 187 -6.28 3.73 -3.56
C ALA A 187 -6.37 3.95 -2.05
N LEU A 188 -7.59 3.89 -1.48
CA LEU A 188 -7.86 4.26 -0.08
C LEU A 188 -8.19 3.06 0.80
N ASN A 189 -8.44 1.90 0.22
CA ASN A 189 -8.96 0.73 0.94
C ASN A 189 -10.21 1.06 1.79
N GLN A 190 -11.10 1.91 1.27
CA GLN A 190 -12.27 2.39 1.98
C GLN A 190 -13.40 2.70 1.01
N SER A 191 -14.66 2.41 1.40
CA SER A 191 -15.81 2.80 0.60
C SER A 191 -15.82 4.32 0.34
N PRO A 192 -16.08 4.76 -0.90
CA PRO A 192 -16.17 6.18 -1.25
C PRO A 192 -17.21 6.95 -0.43
N ASP A 193 -18.23 6.28 0.11
CA ASP A 193 -19.27 6.90 0.94
C ASP A 193 -18.74 7.37 2.30
N VAL A 194 -17.65 6.79 2.77
CA VAL A 194 -17.06 7.10 4.06
C VAL A 194 -15.60 7.55 4.00
N ALA A 195 -14.92 7.40 2.87
CA ALA A 195 -13.54 7.84 2.69
C ALA A 195 -13.47 9.37 2.54
N ALA A 196 -12.47 10.01 3.17
CA ALA A 196 -12.26 11.45 3.08
C ALA A 196 -11.82 11.89 1.67
N ALA A 197 -12.54 12.85 1.09
CA ALA A 197 -12.25 13.40 -0.24
C ALA A 197 -10.86 14.02 -0.36
N PRO A 198 -10.32 14.79 0.60
CA PRO A 198 -8.99 15.38 0.45
C PRO A 198 -7.89 14.36 0.13
N THR A 199 -7.90 13.21 0.81
CA THR A 199 -6.91 12.14 0.55
C THR A 199 -7.09 11.54 -0.84
N PHE A 200 -8.33 11.33 -1.28
CA PHE A 200 -8.63 10.82 -2.63
C PHE A 200 -8.16 11.78 -3.72
N VAL A 201 -8.51 13.05 -3.58
CA VAL A 201 -8.18 14.10 -4.54
C VAL A 201 -6.67 14.28 -4.67
N ARG A 202 -5.94 14.20 -3.55
CA ARG A 202 -4.48 14.23 -3.54
C ARG A 202 -3.88 13.00 -4.25
N ALA A 203 -4.42 11.80 -4.02
CA ALA A 203 -4.01 10.59 -4.73
C ALA A 203 -4.27 10.71 -6.25
N LEU A 204 -5.42 11.22 -6.66
CA LEU A 204 -5.72 11.50 -8.07
C LEU A 204 -4.72 12.47 -8.69
N ALA A 205 -4.37 13.56 -7.99
CA ALA A 205 -3.39 14.54 -8.46
C ALA A 205 -2.01 13.92 -8.71
N GLN A 206 -1.63 12.89 -7.94
CA GLN A 206 -0.40 12.13 -8.15
C GLN A 206 -0.50 11.16 -9.33
N ILE A 207 -1.61 10.41 -9.43
CA ILE A 207 -1.85 9.44 -10.52
C ILE A 207 -1.86 10.14 -11.88
N ILE A 208 -2.43 11.33 -11.97
CA ILE A 208 -2.42 12.14 -13.19
C ILE A 208 -0.97 12.47 -13.63
N GLY A 209 -0.06 12.64 -12.70
CA GLY A 209 1.38 12.71 -12.92
C GLY A 209 1.87 13.69 -13.98
N ALA A 210 3.12 13.49 -14.44
CA ALA A 210 3.75 14.28 -15.50
C ALA A 210 3.94 13.47 -16.80
N ARG A 211 3.90 12.13 -16.72
CA ARG A 211 4.10 11.20 -17.84
C ARG A 211 2.91 10.27 -17.97
N PRO A 212 2.60 9.76 -19.18
CA PRO A 212 1.52 8.78 -19.38
C PRO A 212 1.64 7.54 -18.51
N SER A 213 2.87 7.08 -18.28
CA SER A 213 3.17 5.93 -17.42
C SER A 213 2.89 6.18 -15.94
N ASP A 214 2.77 7.44 -15.49
CA ASP A 214 2.49 7.73 -14.07
C ASP A 214 1.10 7.23 -13.64
N SER A 215 0.12 7.21 -14.55
CA SER A 215 -1.21 6.60 -14.34
C SER A 215 -1.27 5.11 -14.66
N GLY A 216 -0.25 4.55 -15.31
CA GLY A 216 -0.19 3.12 -15.63
C GLY A 216 -0.12 2.24 -14.39
N LEU A 217 -0.69 1.04 -14.48
CA LEU A 217 -0.52 0.04 -13.42
C LEU A 217 0.92 -0.47 -13.40
N ALA A 218 1.41 -0.72 -12.19
CA ALA A 218 2.68 -1.36 -11.96
C ALA A 218 2.44 -2.67 -11.20
N LEU A 219 2.67 -3.78 -11.89
CA LEU A 219 2.37 -5.12 -11.41
C LEU A 219 3.66 -5.84 -10.98
N PRO A 220 3.68 -6.45 -9.79
CA PRO A 220 4.77 -7.33 -9.39
C PRO A 220 4.95 -8.48 -10.40
N ALA A 221 6.19 -8.77 -10.76
CA ALA A 221 6.56 -9.91 -11.61
C ALA A 221 7.05 -11.11 -10.76
N ARG A 222 7.05 -10.96 -9.46
CA ARG A 222 7.39 -11.98 -8.44
C ARG A 222 6.52 -11.79 -7.21
N PRO A 223 6.31 -12.82 -6.37
CA PRO A 223 5.72 -12.65 -5.04
C PRO A 223 6.48 -11.60 -4.21
N LEU A 224 5.80 -10.97 -3.26
CA LEU A 224 6.34 -9.83 -2.49
C LEU A 224 7.68 -10.13 -1.78
N ASP A 225 7.89 -11.37 -1.34
CA ASP A 225 9.17 -11.77 -0.77
C ASP A 225 10.32 -11.57 -1.75
N GLY A 226 10.15 -12.05 -3.00
CA GLY A 226 11.12 -11.88 -4.08
C GLY A 226 11.13 -10.49 -4.71
N LEU A 227 10.03 -9.73 -4.60
CA LEU A 227 9.95 -8.37 -5.11
C LEU A 227 10.87 -7.42 -4.32
N TYR A 228 10.82 -7.46 -2.97
CA TYR A 228 11.53 -6.46 -2.17
C TYR A 228 12.13 -6.97 -0.86
N ALA A 229 11.50 -7.96 -0.19
CA ALA A 229 11.89 -8.32 1.17
C ALA A 229 13.24 -9.03 1.23
N ALA A 230 13.44 -10.07 0.42
CA ALA A 230 14.71 -10.78 0.30
C ALA A 230 15.77 -9.89 -0.36
N PRO A 231 15.54 -9.22 -1.51
CA PRO A 231 16.52 -8.29 -2.09
C PRO A 231 16.91 -7.16 -1.13
N GLY A 232 15.97 -6.61 -0.36
CA GLY A 232 16.23 -5.56 0.62
C GLY A 232 17.12 -6.04 1.75
N ARG A 233 16.83 -7.23 2.31
CA ARG A 233 17.70 -7.88 3.30
C ARG A 233 19.11 -8.08 2.75
N ASP A 234 19.23 -8.68 1.57
CA ASP A 234 20.53 -9.05 0.98
C ASP A 234 21.36 -7.79 0.68
N PHE A 235 20.71 -6.72 0.24
CA PHE A 235 21.36 -5.42 0.04
C PHE A 235 21.93 -4.83 1.34
N ILE A 236 21.17 -4.91 2.46
CA ILE A 236 21.59 -4.42 3.77
C ILE A 236 22.78 -5.26 4.28
N LEU A 237 22.69 -6.59 4.20
CA LEU A 237 23.75 -7.51 4.63
C LEU A 237 25.05 -7.30 3.83
N ALA A 238 24.95 -7.14 2.50
CA ALA A 238 26.11 -6.89 1.64
C ALA A 238 26.86 -5.58 1.97
N ARG A 239 26.22 -4.66 2.72
CA ARG A 239 26.81 -3.40 3.18
C ARG A 239 27.21 -3.41 4.66
N GLY A 240 27.30 -4.61 5.26
CA GLY A 240 27.71 -4.77 6.65
C GLY A 240 26.62 -4.45 7.68
N GLY A 241 25.37 -4.26 7.25
CA GLY A 241 24.23 -4.16 8.16
C GLY A 241 23.76 -5.52 8.67
N GLU A 242 22.84 -5.53 9.62
CA GLU A 242 22.25 -6.74 10.20
C GLU A 242 20.74 -6.75 9.99
N VAL A 243 20.16 -7.95 9.75
CA VAL A 243 18.71 -8.17 9.71
C VAL A 243 18.38 -9.39 10.56
N ARG A 244 17.63 -9.18 11.63
CA ARG A 244 17.28 -10.23 12.61
C ARG A 244 15.77 -10.41 12.65
N THR A 245 15.28 -11.62 12.36
CA THR A 245 13.89 -12.03 12.42
C THR A 245 13.60 -12.84 13.69
N GLY A 246 12.34 -12.89 14.12
CA GLY A 246 11.94 -13.56 15.37
C GLY A 246 12.38 -12.78 16.61
N VAL A 247 12.63 -11.48 16.51
CA VAL A 247 13.14 -10.62 17.57
C VAL A 247 12.08 -9.59 17.95
N THR A 248 11.38 -9.84 19.04
CA THR A 248 10.41 -8.88 19.59
C THR A 248 11.14 -7.79 20.38
N ALA A 249 11.38 -6.67 19.71
CA ALA A 249 12.07 -5.53 20.30
C ALA A 249 11.19 -4.74 21.28
N ARG A 250 11.78 -4.22 22.36
CA ARG A 250 11.22 -3.25 23.29
C ARG A 250 12.13 -2.04 23.41
N VAL A 251 11.54 -0.86 23.58
CA VAL A 251 12.26 0.40 23.73
C VAL A 251 12.21 0.84 25.19
N HIS A 252 13.35 1.01 25.76
CA HIS A 252 13.55 1.58 27.09
C HIS A 252 14.18 2.95 26.94
N THR A 253 13.79 3.88 27.80
CA THR A 253 14.42 5.22 27.86
C THR A 253 15.19 5.37 29.16
N ASP A 254 16.41 5.86 29.08
CA ASP A 254 17.16 6.23 30.27
C ASP A 254 16.69 7.59 30.83
N SER A 255 17.21 7.96 32.01
CA SER A 255 16.90 9.23 32.66
C SER A 255 17.31 10.48 31.84
N ARG A 256 18.11 10.32 30.80
CA ARG A 256 18.55 11.37 29.87
C ARG A 256 17.74 11.39 28.57
N GLY A 257 16.72 10.51 28.45
CA GLY A 257 15.89 10.37 27.27
C GLY A 257 16.55 9.62 26.10
N SER A 258 17.69 8.96 26.31
CA SER A 258 18.31 8.11 25.28
C SER A 258 17.55 6.80 25.14
N CYS A 259 17.34 6.35 23.90
CA CYS A 259 16.65 5.09 23.62
C CYS A 259 17.64 3.91 23.64
N GLU A 260 17.23 2.86 24.34
CA GLU A 260 17.85 1.54 24.31
C GLU A 260 16.84 0.52 23.80
N VAL A 261 17.22 -0.28 22.81
CA VAL A 261 16.34 -1.33 22.25
C VAL A 261 16.79 -2.67 22.83
N ARG A 262 15.83 -3.42 23.39
CA ARG A 262 16.07 -4.71 24.05
C ARG A 262 15.21 -5.82 23.44
N ALA A 263 15.76 -7.03 23.41
CA ALA A 263 15.02 -8.25 23.14
C ALA A 263 15.66 -9.42 23.92
N GLY A 264 14.99 -9.87 24.97
CA GLY A 264 15.58 -10.81 25.93
C GLY A 264 16.87 -10.25 26.54
N ALA A 265 17.99 -10.99 26.46
CA ALA A 265 19.29 -10.53 26.94
C ALA A 265 20.04 -9.61 25.97
N ALA A 266 19.59 -9.50 24.71
CA ALA A 266 20.24 -8.69 23.70
C ALA A 266 19.86 -7.20 23.83
N VAL A 267 20.87 -6.32 23.68
CA VAL A 267 20.71 -4.87 23.81
C VAL A 267 21.39 -4.17 22.63
N TRP A 268 20.67 -3.26 22.01
CA TRP A 268 21.18 -2.38 20.95
C TRP A 268 21.06 -0.92 21.37
N ARG A 269 22.14 -0.18 21.16
CA ARG A 269 22.22 1.25 21.44
C ARG A 269 22.65 2.00 20.18
N ALA A 270 21.91 3.05 19.82
CA ALA A 270 22.21 3.89 18.68
C ALA A 270 21.76 5.33 18.93
N PRO A 271 22.39 6.32 18.30
CA PRO A 271 21.93 7.71 18.35
C PRO A 271 20.57 7.93 17.70
N ALA A 272 20.14 7.01 16.82
CA ALA A 272 18.82 7.04 16.20
C ALA A 272 18.15 5.67 16.23
N VAL A 273 16.85 5.64 16.59
CA VAL A 273 15.97 4.47 16.53
C VAL A 273 14.80 4.82 15.61
N ILE A 274 14.59 4.04 14.55
CA ILE A 274 13.46 4.18 13.64
C ILE A 274 12.43 3.10 13.99
N SER A 275 11.26 3.51 14.46
CA SER A 275 10.11 2.64 14.62
C SER A 275 9.33 2.57 13.31
N ALA A 276 9.43 1.45 12.61
CA ALA A 276 8.67 1.13 11.41
C ALA A 276 7.53 0.13 11.70
N VAL A 277 7.06 0.10 12.94
CA VAL A 277 5.92 -0.73 13.35
C VAL A 277 4.60 -0.06 12.96
N PRO A 278 3.50 -0.83 12.75
CA PRO A 278 2.20 -0.26 12.48
C PRO A 278 1.64 0.46 13.72
N TRP A 279 0.69 1.40 13.49
CA TRP A 279 0.08 2.23 14.55
C TRP A 279 -0.41 1.43 15.76
N PHE A 280 -1.04 0.28 15.53
CA PHE A 280 -1.61 -0.57 16.56
C PHE A 280 -0.56 -1.32 17.42
N ALA A 281 0.69 -1.31 17.00
CA ALA A 281 1.79 -1.94 17.74
C ALA A 281 2.69 -0.92 18.47
N LEU A 282 2.52 0.40 18.20
CA LEU A 282 3.42 1.43 18.70
C LEU A 282 3.46 1.49 20.23
N THR A 283 2.31 1.49 20.89
CA THR A 283 2.25 1.58 22.36
C THR A 283 2.97 0.40 23.02
N ASN A 284 2.81 -0.79 22.47
CA ASN A 284 3.43 -2.01 22.99
C ASN A 284 4.93 -2.08 22.74
N LEU A 285 5.50 -1.13 22.01
CA LEU A 285 6.93 -1.08 21.78
C LEU A 285 7.70 -0.59 23.01
N PHE A 286 7.06 0.21 23.87
CA PHE A 286 7.68 0.81 25.05
C PHE A 286 7.53 -0.07 26.29
N GLU A 287 8.58 -0.10 27.14
CA GLU A 287 8.59 -0.84 28.39
C GLU A 287 9.30 0.00 29.48
N PRO A 288 8.66 0.19 30.67
CA PRO A 288 7.37 -0.38 31.08
C PRO A 288 6.17 0.32 30.42
N GLU A 289 6.30 1.58 30.01
CA GLU A 289 5.25 2.40 29.38
C GLU A 289 5.84 3.46 28.44
N PRO A 290 5.03 4.05 27.55
CA PRO A 290 5.51 5.12 26.67
C PRO A 290 6.03 6.32 27.48
N PRO A 291 7.26 6.81 27.20
CA PRO A 291 7.78 8.01 27.86
C PRO A 291 6.94 9.25 27.52
N SER A 292 7.06 10.30 28.33
CA SER A 292 6.23 11.52 28.21
C SER A 292 6.23 12.11 26.80
N GLY A 293 7.37 12.09 26.12
CA GLY A 293 7.50 12.54 24.73
C GLY A 293 6.73 11.69 23.70
N MET A 294 6.26 10.49 24.06
CA MET A 294 5.52 9.59 23.17
C MET A 294 4.04 9.43 23.54
N THR A 295 3.62 9.86 24.73
CA THR A 295 2.26 9.65 25.24
C THR A 295 1.18 10.15 24.28
N SER A 296 1.35 11.35 23.71
CA SER A 296 0.38 11.92 22.77
C SER A 296 0.30 11.10 21.47
N VAL A 297 1.44 10.72 20.90
CA VAL A 297 1.51 9.93 19.66
C VAL A 297 0.91 8.54 19.87
N CYS A 298 1.23 7.87 20.98
CA CYS A 298 0.66 6.56 21.32
C CYS A 298 -0.86 6.64 21.51
N ARG A 299 -1.35 7.69 22.14
CA ARG A 299 -2.80 7.93 22.30
C ARG A 299 -3.49 8.14 20.96
N MET A 300 -2.91 8.94 20.06
CA MET A 300 -3.44 9.13 18.69
C MET A 300 -3.44 7.82 17.91
N ALA A 301 -2.34 7.08 17.93
CA ALA A 301 -2.21 5.78 17.28
C ALA A 301 -3.26 4.78 17.79
N GLY A 302 -3.49 4.71 19.11
CA GLY A 302 -4.49 3.84 19.73
C GLY A 302 -5.95 4.18 19.36
N ARG A 303 -6.21 5.39 18.87
CA ARG A 303 -7.54 5.83 18.41
C ARG A 303 -7.77 5.67 16.90
N MET A 304 -6.74 5.34 16.14
CA MET A 304 -6.86 5.12 14.69
C MET A 304 -7.63 3.83 14.43
N GLU A 305 -8.71 3.94 13.67
CA GLU A 305 -9.46 2.79 13.18
C GLU A 305 -8.70 2.08 12.06
N ALA A 306 -9.09 0.84 11.78
CA ALA A 306 -8.55 0.04 10.69
C ALA A 306 -9.55 -0.15 9.56
N SER A 307 -9.03 -0.42 8.36
CA SER A 307 -9.82 -0.89 7.21
C SER A 307 -9.27 -2.23 6.73
N PRO A 308 -10.12 -3.28 6.67
CA PRO A 308 -9.71 -4.63 6.32
C PRO A 308 -9.64 -4.84 4.81
N ILE A 309 -8.84 -5.86 4.41
CA ILE A 309 -8.83 -6.46 3.08
C ILE A 309 -9.07 -7.96 3.21
N VAL A 310 -9.85 -8.52 2.29
CA VAL A 310 -10.02 -9.97 2.12
C VAL A 310 -9.50 -10.37 0.75
N THR A 311 -8.69 -11.41 0.70
CA THR A 311 -8.20 -12.00 -0.53
C THR A 311 -8.55 -13.49 -0.54
N VAL A 312 -9.20 -13.95 -1.59
CA VAL A 312 -9.49 -15.36 -1.84
C VAL A 312 -8.60 -15.84 -2.97
N ASN A 313 -7.70 -16.76 -2.66
CA ASN A 313 -6.86 -17.41 -3.66
C ASN A 313 -7.55 -18.70 -4.11
N LEU A 314 -7.69 -18.86 -5.43
CA LEU A 314 -8.38 -19.99 -6.05
C LEU A 314 -7.48 -20.64 -7.10
N TRP A 315 -7.27 -21.93 -7.00
CA TRP A 315 -6.58 -22.73 -8.02
C TRP A 315 -7.62 -23.52 -8.84
N PHE A 316 -7.60 -23.29 -10.15
CA PHE A 316 -8.50 -23.94 -11.07
C PHE A 316 -7.82 -25.07 -11.84
N ASP A 317 -8.62 -26.03 -12.35
CA ASP A 317 -8.15 -27.12 -13.19
C ASP A 317 -7.78 -26.69 -14.63
N ARG A 318 -8.13 -25.45 -14.99
CA ARG A 318 -7.88 -24.86 -16.30
C ARG A 318 -7.72 -23.35 -16.23
N GLU A 319 -7.27 -22.75 -17.32
CA GLU A 319 -7.18 -21.30 -17.44
C GLU A 319 -8.57 -20.66 -17.51
N VAL A 320 -8.82 -19.65 -16.68
CA VAL A 320 -10.09 -18.93 -16.61
C VAL A 320 -9.97 -17.44 -16.91
N LEU A 321 -8.76 -16.91 -16.91
CA LEU A 321 -8.48 -15.50 -17.21
C LEU A 321 -7.37 -15.38 -18.27
N ASP A 322 -7.55 -14.42 -19.20
CA ASP A 322 -6.65 -14.16 -20.34
C ASP A 322 -5.75 -12.93 -20.13
N ARG A 323 -5.78 -12.33 -18.95
CA ARG A 323 -4.99 -11.12 -18.62
C ARG A 323 -4.56 -11.10 -17.16
N PRO A 324 -3.46 -10.38 -16.84
CA PRO A 324 -2.90 -10.40 -15.49
C PRO A 324 -3.80 -9.74 -14.45
N VAL A 325 -4.67 -8.79 -14.84
CA VAL A 325 -5.59 -8.08 -13.95
C VAL A 325 -6.91 -7.79 -14.63
N LEU A 326 -8.00 -7.93 -13.88
CA LEU A 326 -9.35 -7.64 -14.32
C LEU A 326 -10.11 -6.95 -13.19
N GLY A 327 -10.77 -5.81 -13.50
CA GLY A 327 -11.70 -5.14 -12.60
C GLY A 327 -13.09 -5.76 -12.67
N LEU A 328 -13.78 -5.83 -11.53
CA LEU A 328 -15.16 -6.28 -11.39
C LEU A 328 -16.00 -5.19 -10.69
N PRO A 329 -16.20 -4.02 -11.33
CA PRO A 329 -16.94 -2.92 -10.73
C PRO A 329 -18.35 -3.34 -10.32
N GLY A 330 -18.81 -2.85 -9.16
CA GLY A 330 -20.12 -3.17 -8.58
C GLY A 330 -20.19 -4.50 -7.82
N ARG A 331 -19.17 -5.36 -7.91
CA ARG A 331 -19.12 -6.63 -7.15
C ARG A 331 -18.39 -6.45 -5.83
N VAL A 332 -18.61 -7.39 -4.91
CA VAL A 332 -17.92 -7.42 -3.60
C VAL A 332 -16.45 -7.74 -3.78
N MET A 333 -16.13 -8.67 -4.69
CA MET A 333 -14.77 -8.97 -5.13
C MET A 333 -14.42 -8.04 -6.30
N GLN A 334 -13.75 -6.92 -6.03
CA GLN A 334 -13.58 -5.85 -7.01
C GLN A 334 -12.48 -6.14 -8.04
N TRP A 335 -11.50 -6.97 -7.71
CA TRP A 335 -10.33 -7.23 -8.55
C TRP A 335 -9.95 -8.68 -8.60
N VAL A 336 -9.55 -9.13 -9.79
CA VAL A 336 -9.02 -10.48 -10.03
C VAL A 336 -7.63 -10.38 -10.64
N PHE A 337 -6.71 -11.19 -10.13
CA PHE A 337 -5.32 -11.25 -10.58
C PHE A 337 -4.95 -12.69 -10.95
N ASP A 338 -4.43 -12.90 -12.15
CA ASP A 338 -3.90 -14.19 -12.59
C ASP A 338 -2.40 -14.25 -12.28
N LYS A 339 -2.05 -15.06 -11.28
CA LYS A 339 -0.66 -15.27 -10.83
C LYS A 339 0.18 -15.92 -11.92
N ARG A 340 -0.41 -16.76 -12.75
CA ARG A 340 0.25 -17.40 -13.90
C ARG A 340 0.80 -16.34 -14.87
N LEU A 341 -0.03 -15.37 -15.24
CA LEU A 341 0.36 -14.29 -16.15
C LEU A 341 1.26 -13.23 -15.49
N MET A 342 1.14 -13.07 -14.18
CA MET A 342 1.98 -12.13 -13.43
C MET A 342 3.38 -12.67 -13.18
N PHE A 343 3.50 -13.93 -12.76
CA PHE A 343 4.76 -14.50 -12.29
C PHE A 343 5.40 -15.49 -13.28
N GLY A 344 4.67 -15.87 -14.34
CA GLY A 344 5.14 -16.88 -15.30
C GLY A 344 4.91 -18.30 -14.81
N ASP A 345 3.96 -18.52 -13.90
CA ASP A 345 3.59 -19.83 -13.39
C ASP A 345 2.81 -20.65 -14.44
N THR A 346 2.74 -21.96 -14.26
CA THR A 346 1.99 -22.86 -15.14
C THR A 346 0.60 -23.19 -14.65
N VAL A 347 0.34 -22.94 -13.36
CA VAL A 347 -0.90 -23.29 -12.68
C VAL A 347 -1.88 -22.11 -12.71
N SER A 348 -3.14 -22.38 -12.99
CA SER A 348 -4.21 -21.37 -12.97
C SER A 348 -4.55 -20.99 -11.52
N HIS A 349 -3.80 -20.02 -11.00
CA HIS A 349 -3.98 -19.45 -9.66
C HIS A 349 -4.49 -18.02 -9.77
N LEU A 350 -5.71 -17.78 -9.31
CA LEU A 350 -6.31 -16.44 -9.23
C LEU A 350 -6.32 -15.94 -7.79
N SER A 351 -5.91 -14.68 -7.61
CA SER A 351 -6.17 -13.91 -6.39
C SER A 351 -7.36 -12.98 -6.62
N VAL A 352 -8.42 -13.15 -5.85
CA VAL A 352 -9.66 -12.37 -5.92
C VAL A 352 -9.73 -11.48 -4.68
N VAL A 353 -9.81 -10.17 -4.86
CA VAL A 353 -9.58 -9.19 -3.79
C VAL A 353 -10.82 -8.34 -3.53
N SER A 354 -11.12 -8.17 -2.25
CA SER A 354 -12.08 -7.20 -1.73
C SER A 354 -11.37 -6.21 -0.82
N SER A 355 -11.31 -4.95 -1.25
CA SER A 355 -10.85 -3.81 -0.44
C SER A 355 -12.01 -3.20 0.34
N GLY A 356 -11.72 -2.53 1.47
CA GLY A 356 -12.78 -1.98 2.33
C GLY A 356 -13.74 -3.07 2.86
N ALA A 357 -13.23 -4.26 3.12
CA ALA A 357 -13.96 -5.50 3.31
C ALA A 357 -14.65 -5.64 4.68
N ALA A 358 -15.02 -4.55 5.35
CA ALA A 358 -15.61 -4.56 6.69
C ALA A 358 -16.91 -5.38 6.77
N SER A 359 -17.69 -5.44 5.69
CA SER A 359 -18.96 -6.19 5.63
C SER A 359 -18.78 -7.71 5.51
N ILE A 360 -17.63 -8.17 5.03
CA ILE A 360 -17.40 -9.60 4.74
C ILE A 360 -16.24 -10.23 5.52
N VAL A 361 -15.41 -9.44 6.20
CA VAL A 361 -14.22 -9.94 6.91
C VAL A 361 -14.55 -10.98 7.99
N GLY A 362 -15.78 -10.93 8.53
CA GLY A 362 -16.30 -11.89 9.52
C GLY A 362 -16.93 -13.17 8.93
N TYR A 363 -17.05 -13.30 7.62
CA TYR A 363 -17.62 -14.50 7.00
C TYR A 363 -16.71 -15.71 7.19
N SER A 364 -17.29 -16.93 7.13
CA SER A 364 -16.49 -18.17 7.14
C SER A 364 -15.62 -18.27 5.87
N ASN A 365 -14.62 -19.16 5.89
CA ASN A 365 -13.79 -19.40 4.70
C ASN A 365 -14.64 -19.93 3.54
N GLU A 366 -15.56 -20.83 3.84
CA GLU A 366 -16.46 -21.44 2.87
C GLU A 366 -17.35 -20.38 2.22
N ALA A 367 -17.94 -19.49 3.01
CA ALA A 367 -18.78 -18.42 2.50
C ALA A 367 -18.00 -17.41 1.62
N LEU A 368 -16.75 -17.10 1.96
CA LEU A 368 -15.90 -16.24 1.14
C LEU A 368 -15.46 -16.91 -0.16
N VAL A 369 -15.16 -18.20 -0.13
CA VAL A 369 -14.81 -18.98 -1.32
C VAL A 369 -16.01 -19.10 -2.25
N GLU A 370 -17.20 -19.38 -1.71
CA GLU A 370 -18.44 -19.42 -2.50
C GLU A 370 -18.78 -18.07 -3.12
N LEU A 371 -18.69 -16.98 -2.35
CA LEU A 371 -18.87 -15.62 -2.84
C LEU A 371 -17.92 -15.32 -4.01
N ALA A 372 -16.61 -15.54 -3.83
CA ALA A 372 -15.61 -15.27 -4.87
C ALA A 372 -15.85 -16.14 -6.12
N THR A 373 -16.17 -17.43 -5.93
CA THR A 373 -16.40 -18.35 -7.04
C THR A 373 -17.67 -18.01 -7.80
N SER A 374 -18.76 -17.67 -7.12
CA SER A 374 -20.03 -17.29 -7.75
C SER A 374 -19.89 -16.00 -8.56
N GLU A 375 -19.21 -14.97 -8.02
CA GLU A 375 -18.95 -13.73 -8.74
C GLU A 375 -18.04 -13.93 -9.97
N LEU A 376 -17.01 -14.80 -9.87
CA LEU A 376 -16.18 -15.16 -11.01
C LEU A 376 -16.98 -15.90 -12.10
N ARG A 377 -17.82 -16.87 -11.73
CA ARG A 377 -18.68 -17.60 -12.68
C ARG A 377 -19.71 -16.69 -13.36
N ALA A 378 -20.22 -15.71 -12.64
CA ALA A 378 -21.12 -14.69 -13.21
C ALA A 378 -20.39 -13.79 -14.22
N ALA A 379 -19.12 -13.42 -13.95
CA ALA A 379 -18.36 -12.50 -14.79
C ALA A 379 -17.64 -13.21 -15.95
N LEU A 380 -17.07 -14.40 -15.71
CA LEU A 380 -16.18 -15.08 -16.65
C LEU A 380 -16.82 -16.37 -17.18
N PRO A 381 -17.18 -16.46 -18.47
CA PRO A 381 -17.70 -17.70 -19.05
C PRO A 381 -16.79 -18.90 -18.82
N ALA A 382 -15.46 -18.73 -18.94
CA ALA A 382 -14.48 -19.80 -18.72
C ALA A 382 -14.45 -20.35 -17.27
N ALA A 383 -14.92 -19.56 -16.30
CA ALA A 383 -14.99 -20.00 -14.90
C ALA A 383 -16.21 -20.89 -14.59
N ARG A 384 -17.22 -20.91 -15.49
CA ARG A 384 -18.47 -21.67 -15.25
C ARG A 384 -18.25 -23.17 -15.19
N ASP A 385 -17.42 -23.68 -16.09
CA ASP A 385 -17.10 -25.11 -16.23
C ASP A 385 -15.79 -25.51 -15.54
N ALA A 386 -15.06 -24.51 -14.99
CA ALA A 386 -13.81 -24.75 -14.30
C ALA A 386 -14.06 -25.22 -12.85
N GLN A 387 -13.27 -26.20 -12.42
CA GLN A 387 -13.32 -26.73 -11.07
C GLN A 387 -12.27 -26.08 -10.19
N VAL A 388 -12.68 -25.59 -9.03
CA VAL A 388 -11.76 -25.11 -8.00
C VAL A 388 -11.11 -26.33 -7.34
N ARG A 389 -9.82 -26.50 -7.52
CA ARG A 389 -9.02 -27.61 -6.95
C ARG A 389 -8.53 -27.29 -5.54
N ARG A 390 -8.27 -26.02 -5.27
CA ARG A 390 -7.76 -25.53 -4.00
C ARG A 390 -8.25 -24.09 -3.77
N SER A 391 -8.46 -23.74 -2.51
CA SER A 391 -8.74 -22.36 -2.08
C SER A 391 -7.97 -22.02 -0.80
N THR A 392 -7.56 -20.76 -0.67
CA THR A 392 -6.96 -20.21 0.55
C THR A 392 -7.48 -18.79 0.77
N VAL A 393 -8.04 -18.55 1.95
CA VAL A 393 -8.56 -17.23 2.32
C VAL A 393 -7.56 -16.51 3.20
N VAL A 394 -7.22 -15.30 2.82
CA VAL A 394 -6.36 -14.40 3.60
C VAL A 394 -7.19 -13.21 4.06
N ARG A 395 -7.19 -12.96 5.35
CA ARG A 395 -7.78 -11.77 5.95
C ARG A 395 -6.69 -10.91 6.56
N GLU A 396 -6.66 -9.65 6.18
CA GLU A 396 -5.85 -8.65 6.86
C GLU A 396 -6.81 -7.64 7.52
N PRO A 397 -7.19 -7.86 8.79
CA PRO A 397 -8.18 -7.02 9.46
C PRO A 397 -7.70 -5.59 9.67
N ARG A 398 -6.38 -5.38 9.70
CA ARG A 398 -5.72 -4.09 9.88
C ARG A 398 -4.80 -3.77 8.70
N ALA A 399 -5.35 -3.97 7.47
CA ALA A 399 -4.60 -3.79 6.24
C ALA A 399 -4.09 -2.34 6.10
N THR A 400 -4.97 -1.37 6.32
CA THR A 400 -4.64 0.05 6.37
C THR A 400 -5.31 0.70 7.58
N PHE A 401 -4.84 1.89 7.96
CA PHE A 401 -5.61 2.77 8.85
C PHE A 401 -6.80 3.35 8.08
N SER A 402 -7.86 3.70 8.82
CA SER A 402 -9.08 4.27 8.26
C SER A 402 -8.85 5.70 7.78
N LEU A 403 -9.41 6.02 6.63
CA LEU A 403 -9.40 7.36 6.02
C LEU A 403 -10.76 8.06 6.10
N LYS A 404 -11.61 7.71 7.07
CA LYS A 404 -12.86 8.44 7.34
C LYS A 404 -12.57 9.85 7.83
N PRO A 405 -13.45 10.83 7.55
CA PRO A 405 -13.39 12.13 8.21
C PRO A 405 -13.44 11.97 9.75
N GLY A 406 -12.71 12.82 10.46
CA GLY A 406 -12.66 12.80 11.94
C GLY A 406 -11.67 11.80 12.55
N GLN A 407 -10.89 11.07 11.75
CA GLN A 407 -9.78 10.29 12.29
C GLN A 407 -8.71 11.19 12.94
N PRO A 408 -7.95 10.68 13.92
CA PRO A 408 -6.85 11.42 14.51
C PRO A 408 -5.83 11.89 13.45
N PRO A 409 -5.19 13.05 13.64
CA PRO A 409 -4.11 13.49 12.75
C PRO A 409 -2.95 12.49 12.78
N ARG A 410 -2.31 12.29 11.64
CA ARG A 410 -1.16 11.40 11.53
C ARG A 410 0.10 12.09 12.06
N PRO A 411 0.95 11.38 12.82
CA PRO A 411 2.20 11.96 13.32
C PRO A 411 3.23 12.12 12.19
N GLY A 412 4.10 13.12 12.32
CA GLY A 412 5.28 13.26 11.48
C GLY A 412 6.37 12.22 11.80
N THR A 413 7.49 12.30 11.08
CA THR A 413 8.65 11.40 11.28
C THR A 413 9.38 11.67 12.58
N GLU A 414 9.61 12.93 12.93
CA GLU A 414 10.30 13.31 14.17
C GLU A 414 9.31 13.33 15.34
N THR A 415 9.76 12.87 16.51
CA THR A 415 8.95 12.84 17.75
C THR A 415 9.56 13.75 18.81
N ALA A 416 8.82 13.96 19.88
CA ALA A 416 9.34 14.70 21.04
C ALA A 416 10.37 13.87 21.85
N LEU A 417 10.53 12.57 21.55
CA LEU A 417 11.56 11.73 22.15
C LEU A 417 12.84 11.85 21.31
N PRO A 418 13.94 12.41 21.85
CA PRO A 418 15.17 12.61 21.11
C PRO A 418 15.71 11.33 20.47
N GLY A 419 16.06 11.37 19.18
CA GLY A 419 16.60 10.21 18.47
C GLY A 419 15.58 9.12 18.13
N PHE A 420 14.31 9.24 18.54
CA PHE A 420 13.27 8.29 18.19
C PHE A 420 12.40 8.80 17.04
N LEU A 421 12.42 8.08 15.93
CA LEU A 421 11.79 8.43 14.67
C LEU A 421 10.68 7.45 14.31
N LEU A 422 9.63 7.94 13.62
CA LEU A 422 8.53 7.13 13.13
C LEU A 422 8.64 6.96 11.62
N ALA A 423 8.36 5.75 11.16
CA ALA A 423 8.14 5.40 9.76
C ALA A 423 6.94 4.46 9.64
N GLY A 424 6.28 4.44 8.51
CA GLY A 424 5.11 3.62 8.21
C GLY A 424 4.11 4.39 7.37
N ASP A 425 3.25 3.68 6.66
CA ASP A 425 2.18 4.24 5.84
C ASP A 425 1.21 5.13 6.63
N TRP A 426 1.13 4.93 7.94
CA TRP A 426 0.26 5.65 8.88
C TRP A 426 0.84 6.99 9.37
N THR A 427 2.12 7.29 9.08
CA THR A 427 2.71 8.61 9.37
C THR A 427 2.28 9.63 8.32
N ASP A 428 2.43 10.92 8.64
CA ASP A 428 1.99 11.99 7.72
C ASP A 428 3.00 12.21 6.58
N THR A 429 2.80 11.48 5.51
CA THR A 429 3.47 11.68 4.21
C THR A 429 2.60 12.44 3.21
N GLY A 430 1.38 12.79 3.60
CA GLY A 430 0.36 13.30 2.69
C GLY A 430 -0.23 12.24 1.76
N LEU A 431 0.21 10.96 1.83
CA LEU A 431 -0.25 9.84 1.02
C LEU A 431 -1.27 8.99 1.77
N PRO A 432 -2.16 8.25 1.09
CA PRO A 432 -2.99 7.24 1.73
C PRO A 432 -2.13 6.06 2.26
N GLY A 433 -2.77 5.09 2.93
CA GLY A 433 -2.14 3.89 3.47
C GLY A 433 -1.66 2.93 2.38
N THR A 434 -0.61 3.30 1.66
CA THR A 434 -0.07 2.60 0.49
C THR A 434 1.40 2.21 0.69
N ILE A 435 1.89 1.32 -0.17
CA ILE A 435 3.32 0.99 -0.25
C ILE A 435 4.15 2.25 -0.50
N GLU A 436 3.70 3.16 -1.37
CA GLU A 436 4.39 4.43 -1.63
C GLU A 436 4.51 5.28 -0.37
N GLY A 437 3.41 5.40 0.42
CA GLY A 437 3.42 6.09 1.71
C GLY A 437 4.40 5.46 2.70
N ALA A 438 4.43 4.13 2.77
CA ALA A 438 5.36 3.40 3.63
C ALA A 438 6.83 3.65 3.25
N VAL A 439 7.17 3.53 1.96
CA VAL A 439 8.54 3.75 1.48
C VAL A 439 8.97 5.21 1.63
N ALA A 440 8.09 6.16 1.28
CA ALA A 440 8.35 7.58 1.45
C ALA A 440 8.66 7.93 2.91
N SER A 441 7.88 7.39 3.85
CA SER A 441 8.11 7.59 5.29
C SER A 441 9.45 6.99 5.75
N GLY A 442 9.82 5.82 5.21
CA GLY A 442 11.12 5.18 5.49
C GLY A 442 12.30 6.04 5.00
N HIS A 443 12.20 6.60 3.79
CA HIS A 443 13.22 7.51 3.25
C HIS A 443 13.31 8.82 4.05
N LEU A 444 12.18 9.38 4.51
CA LEU A 444 12.17 10.55 5.39
C LEU A 444 12.86 10.26 6.72
N ALA A 445 12.54 9.12 7.35
CA ALA A 445 13.18 8.71 8.60
C ALA A 445 14.68 8.48 8.42
N ALA A 446 15.10 7.84 7.34
CA ALA A 446 16.51 7.66 7.02
C ALA A 446 17.24 9.00 6.86
N ALA A 447 16.65 9.98 6.17
CA ALA A 447 17.25 11.30 5.99
C ALA A 447 17.45 12.04 7.31
N VAL A 448 16.51 11.91 8.27
CA VAL A 448 16.67 12.46 9.63
C VAL A 448 17.78 11.70 10.40
N ALA A 449 17.75 10.36 10.37
CA ALA A 449 18.72 9.52 11.07
C ALA A 449 20.16 9.77 10.61
N ILE A 450 20.39 9.98 9.31
CA ILE A 450 21.70 10.34 8.75
C ILE A 450 22.22 11.65 9.38
N ARG A 451 21.34 12.64 9.57
CA ARG A 451 21.74 13.91 10.22
C ARG A 451 22.09 13.72 11.70
N LEU A 452 21.37 12.82 12.40
CA LEU A 452 21.64 12.52 13.81
C LEU A 452 22.93 11.71 14.01
N ALA A 453 23.20 10.74 13.16
CA ALA A 453 24.39 9.89 13.25
C ALA A 453 25.72 10.62 12.93
N ARG A 454 25.65 11.78 12.25
CA ARG A 454 26.82 12.61 11.92
C ARG A 454 27.15 13.68 12.95
N ARG A 455 26.31 13.87 13.97
CA ARG A 455 26.52 14.75 15.14
C ARG A 455 27.24 14.02 16.25
#